data_c5ad83e41deb9206a81c127c253b2fc0
#
_entry.id   c5ad83e41deb9206a81c127c253b2fc0
#
_cell.length_a   1.000
_cell.length_b   1.000
_cell.length_c   1.000
_cell.angle_alpha   90.00
_cell.angle_beta   90.00
_cell.angle_gamma   90.00
#
_symmetry.space_group_name_H-M   'P 1'
#
loop_
_entity.id
_entity.type
_entity.pdbx_description
1 polymer ?
#
loop_
_entity_poly.entity_id
_entity_poly.type
_entity_poly.pdbx_seq_one_letter_code
_entity_poly.pdbx_strand_id
1 'polypeptide(L)'
;PIQMASQTWDDHDRSDRYLARDFGQNYLMSLQETGNPIIFTNGDNDTFPLWYNQETEGFRTDARTCNLSYLQTDWYIDQMKRPAYDSPSLPITWDRMEYVEGTNEYIPVQPDYKKSIDALYAEAEKQALNGNPEALVNVKKEFGENPYELQNILKYWVRSKNDDLKVIPTDSIVMKVDKEAVRRSGMMIPGDSIPDYMHISLKGKRALYKSELMMLEMLAEANWERPIYMAVSVGTENHLGMGNHFVQEGLTYRFTPFDTEKTGVKLDSEKMYDNLMNKFKFGGIDKEGIYIDENAMRM
;
A
#
# COMPACT_ATOMS: atom_id res chain seq x y z
N PRO A 1 -28.34 35.23 -8.91
CA PRO A 1 -27.82 34.64 -10.18
C PRO A 1 -27.29 35.69 -11.15
N ILE A 2 -28.07 36.78 -11.44
CA ILE A 2 -27.69 37.81 -12.42
C ILE A 2 -26.41 38.53 -12.04
N GLN A 3 -26.25 38.96 -10.76
CA GLN A 3 -25.04 39.60 -10.27
C GLN A 3 -23.84 38.69 -10.35
N MET A 4 -24.03 37.40 -10.00
CA MET A 4 -22.98 36.39 -10.09
C MET A 4 -22.51 36.16 -11.53
N ALA A 5 -23.46 36.08 -12.46
CA ALA A 5 -23.15 35.93 -13.88
C ALA A 5 -22.47 37.18 -14.48
N SER A 6 -22.78 38.39 -13.98
CA SER A 6 -22.22 39.64 -14.55
C SER A 6 -20.89 40.09 -13.95
N GLN A 7 -20.59 39.69 -12.70
CA GLN A 7 -19.43 40.21 -11.96
C GLN A 7 -18.40 39.12 -11.62
N THR A 8 -18.81 37.86 -11.56
CA THR A 8 -17.94 36.77 -11.10
C THR A 8 -17.97 35.58 -12.05
N TRP A 9 -18.38 35.78 -13.31
CA TRP A 9 -18.42 34.68 -14.29
C TRP A 9 -17.07 34.01 -14.44
N ASP A 10 -16.03 34.79 -14.64
CA ASP A 10 -14.68 34.28 -14.85
C ASP A 10 -14.14 33.49 -13.64
N ASP A 11 -14.52 33.90 -12.41
CA ASP A 11 -14.15 33.17 -11.18
C ASP A 11 -14.85 31.83 -11.04
N HIS A 12 -16.05 31.68 -11.63
CA HIS A 12 -16.90 30.50 -11.52
C HIS A 12 -16.90 29.61 -12.76
N ASP A 13 -16.41 30.10 -13.90
CA ASP A 13 -16.26 29.29 -15.09
C ASP A 13 -15.14 28.26 -14.90
N ARG A 14 -15.50 27.00 -15.09
CA ARG A 14 -14.61 25.83 -14.98
C ARG A 14 -14.41 25.13 -16.32
N SER A 15 -14.96 25.68 -17.42
CA SER A 15 -15.04 25.01 -18.71
C SER A 15 -13.69 24.60 -19.31
N ASP A 16 -12.62 25.36 -19.04
CA ASP A 16 -11.27 25.09 -19.57
C ASP A 16 -10.25 24.68 -18.51
N ARG A 17 -10.71 24.19 -17.36
CA ARG A 17 -9.84 23.81 -16.24
C ARG A 17 -9.62 22.30 -16.21
N TYR A 18 -8.62 21.83 -16.96
CA TYR A 18 -8.33 20.41 -17.09
C TYR A 18 -7.19 19.92 -16.19
N LEU A 19 -6.53 20.77 -15.42
CA LEU A 19 -5.32 20.44 -14.70
C LEU A 19 -5.54 19.32 -13.67
N ALA A 20 -6.63 19.40 -12.86
CA ALA A 20 -6.94 18.36 -11.87
C ALA A 20 -7.31 17.00 -12.53
N ARG A 21 -8.04 17.02 -13.67
CA ARG A 21 -8.31 15.82 -14.46
C ARG A 21 -7.02 15.18 -14.96
N ASP A 22 -6.18 15.96 -15.60
CA ASP A 22 -4.93 15.48 -16.20
C ASP A 22 -3.94 15.02 -15.14
N PHE A 23 -3.91 15.68 -13.96
CA PHE A 23 -3.17 15.23 -12.80
C PHE A 23 -3.59 13.81 -12.36
N GLY A 24 -4.90 13.57 -12.22
CA GLY A 24 -5.42 12.23 -11.90
C GLY A 24 -5.10 11.20 -12.99
N GLN A 25 -5.18 11.60 -14.29
CA GLN A 25 -4.77 10.72 -15.39
C GLN A 25 -3.27 10.38 -15.34
N ASN A 26 -2.42 11.35 -15.00
CA ASN A 26 -0.98 11.13 -14.91
C ASN A 26 -0.63 10.14 -13.78
N TYR A 27 -1.34 10.18 -12.66
CA TYR A 27 -1.21 9.15 -11.63
C TYR A 27 -1.59 7.76 -12.15
N LEU A 28 -2.75 7.64 -12.77
CA LEU A 28 -3.23 6.36 -13.30
C LEU A 28 -2.36 5.84 -14.46
N MET A 29 -1.76 6.72 -15.27
CA MET A 29 -0.80 6.36 -16.32
C MET A 29 0.56 5.93 -15.76
N SER A 30 0.90 6.35 -14.55
CA SER A 30 2.13 5.91 -13.87
C SER A 30 2.06 4.46 -13.42
N LEU A 31 0.86 3.89 -13.32
CA LEU A 31 0.65 2.51 -12.91
C LEU A 31 0.91 1.55 -14.07
N GLN A 32 1.40 0.36 -13.75
CA GLN A 32 1.51 -0.74 -14.73
C GLN A 32 0.16 -0.99 -15.41
N GLU A 33 0.16 -1.28 -16.71
CA GLU A 33 -1.05 -1.46 -17.52
C GLU A 33 -1.76 -2.80 -17.25
N THR A 34 -1.08 -3.74 -16.63
CA THR A 34 -1.59 -5.09 -16.35
C THR A 34 -1.49 -5.43 -14.87
N GLY A 35 -2.19 -6.48 -14.44
CA GLY A 35 -2.11 -7.00 -13.07
C GLY A 35 -3.04 -6.32 -12.08
N ASN A 36 -3.99 -5.50 -12.54
CA ASN A 36 -4.98 -4.82 -11.69
C ASN A 36 -4.32 -4.07 -10.52
N PRO A 37 -3.49 -3.05 -10.78
CA PRO A 37 -2.68 -2.41 -9.75
C PRO A 37 -3.53 -1.77 -8.65
N ILE A 38 -2.96 -1.72 -7.45
CA ILE A 38 -3.50 -1.01 -6.30
C ILE A 38 -2.66 0.24 -6.09
N ILE A 39 -3.32 1.40 -5.95
CA ILE A 39 -2.65 2.65 -5.56
C ILE A 39 -3.21 3.15 -4.24
N PHE A 40 -2.33 3.31 -3.25
CA PHE A 40 -2.65 3.98 -2.00
C PHE A 40 -2.50 5.49 -2.17
N THR A 41 -3.56 6.20 -1.79
CA THR A 41 -3.64 7.66 -1.72
C THR A 41 -3.96 8.10 -0.29
N ASN A 42 -3.76 9.38 0.05
CA ASN A 42 -4.09 9.87 1.39
C ASN A 42 -4.62 11.30 1.34
N GLY A 43 -5.92 11.45 1.60
CA GLY A 43 -6.62 12.72 1.54
C GLY A 43 -7.35 12.93 0.21
N ASP A 44 -7.92 14.10 0.03
CA ASP A 44 -8.86 14.41 -1.05
C ASP A 44 -8.14 14.79 -2.35
N ASN A 45 -7.02 15.51 -2.23
CA ASN A 45 -6.34 16.13 -3.35
C ASN A 45 -5.75 15.13 -4.35
N ASP A 46 -5.28 13.99 -3.87
CA ASP A 46 -4.78 12.90 -4.73
C ASP A 46 -5.86 11.86 -5.04
N THR A 47 -6.84 11.65 -4.16
CA THR A 47 -7.88 10.64 -4.34
C THR A 47 -8.97 11.07 -5.31
N PHE A 48 -9.52 12.28 -5.16
CA PHE A 48 -10.68 12.71 -5.96
C PHE A 48 -10.37 12.87 -7.44
N PRO A 49 -9.20 13.38 -7.88
CA PRO A 49 -8.86 13.37 -9.30
C PRO A 49 -8.77 11.97 -9.90
N LEU A 50 -8.32 10.97 -9.14
CA LEU A 50 -8.29 9.59 -9.61
C LEU A 50 -9.71 9.03 -9.73
N TRP A 51 -10.54 9.19 -8.70
CA TRP A 51 -11.95 8.76 -8.74
C TRP A 51 -12.71 9.45 -9.87
N TYR A 52 -12.54 10.76 -10.07
CA TYR A 52 -13.16 11.46 -11.21
C TYR A 52 -12.84 10.76 -12.54
N ASN A 53 -11.58 10.46 -12.78
CA ASN A 53 -11.15 9.81 -14.01
C ASN A 53 -11.71 8.39 -14.14
N GLN A 54 -11.79 7.63 -13.05
CA GLN A 54 -12.32 6.26 -13.05
C GLN A 54 -13.85 6.26 -13.21
N GLU A 55 -14.56 7.10 -12.43
CA GLU A 55 -16.03 7.11 -12.36
C GLU A 55 -16.67 7.85 -13.54
N THR A 56 -16.05 8.91 -14.04
CA THR A 56 -16.64 9.80 -15.07
C THR A 56 -16.08 9.54 -16.45
N GLU A 57 -14.76 9.35 -16.54
CA GLU A 57 -14.06 9.17 -17.83
C GLU A 57 -13.88 7.68 -18.19
N GLY A 58 -14.17 6.75 -17.27
CA GLY A 58 -13.93 5.30 -17.46
C GLY A 58 -12.47 4.96 -17.69
N PHE A 59 -11.56 5.77 -17.14
CA PHE A 59 -10.12 5.65 -17.40
C PHE A 59 -9.44 4.79 -16.33
N ARG A 60 -8.68 3.75 -16.74
CA ARG A 60 -7.95 2.83 -15.86
C ARG A 60 -8.83 2.23 -14.75
N THR A 61 -10.01 1.75 -15.13
CA THR A 61 -10.95 1.07 -14.23
C THR A 61 -10.45 -0.30 -13.73
N ASP A 62 -9.37 -0.80 -14.32
CA ASP A 62 -8.60 -1.96 -13.87
C ASP A 62 -7.78 -1.69 -12.58
N ALA A 63 -7.38 -0.44 -12.35
CA ALA A 63 -6.65 -0.03 -11.15
C ALA A 63 -7.59 0.22 -9.97
N ARG A 64 -7.14 -0.07 -8.75
CA ARG A 64 -7.90 0.21 -7.54
C ARG A 64 -7.29 1.35 -6.74
N THR A 65 -7.99 2.49 -6.69
CA THR A 65 -7.64 3.61 -5.82
C THR A 65 -8.12 3.31 -4.40
N CYS A 66 -7.19 3.28 -3.45
CA CYS A 66 -7.45 2.98 -2.05
C CYS A 66 -6.96 4.12 -1.15
N ASN A 67 -7.91 4.87 -0.57
CA ASN A 67 -7.59 5.99 0.32
C ASN A 67 -7.28 5.50 1.74
N LEU A 68 -6.08 5.80 2.24
CA LEU A 68 -5.60 5.37 3.55
C LEU A 68 -6.40 5.98 4.71
N SER A 69 -6.88 7.22 4.58
CA SER A 69 -7.69 7.85 5.63
C SER A 69 -9.03 7.14 5.80
N TYR A 70 -9.69 6.76 4.70
CA TYR A 70 -10.96 6.03 4.74
C TYR A 70 -10.77 4.56 5.12
N LEU A 71 -9.59 3.98 4.86
CA LEU A 71 -9.30 2.59 5.21
C LEU A 71 -9.30 2.32 6.74
N GLN A 72 -9.37 3.37 7.56
CA GLN A 72 -9.62 3.26 8.99
C GLN A 72 -11.08 2.90 9.33
N THR A 73 -12.02 3.04 8.38
CA THR A 73 -13.45 2.83 8.58
C THR A 73 -13.93 1.48 8.01
N ASP A 74 -14.85 0.84 8.72
CA ASP A 74 -15.37 -0.48 8.33
C ASP A 74 -16.17 -0.45 7.02
N TRP A 75 -16.98 0.59 6.79
CA TRP A 75 -17.75 0.73 5.56
C TRP A 75 -16.87 0.80 4.31
N TYR A 76 -15.71 1.47 4.42
CA TYR A 76 -14.79 1.57 3.29
C TYR A 76 -14.04 0.24 3.05
N ILE A 77 -13.66 -0.47 4.12
CA ILE A 77 -13.11 -1.83 4.01
C ILE A 77 -14.12 -2.75 3.33
N ASP A 78 -15.41 -2.70 3.72
CA ASP A 78 -16.50 -3.44 3.04
C ASP A 78 -16.57 -3.14 1.54
N GLN A 79 -16.38 -1.86 1.17
CA GLN A 79 -16.37 -1.43 -0.22
C GLN A 79 -15.13 -1.96 -0.97
N MET A 80 -13.97 -1.93 -0.34
CA MET A 80 -12.71 -2.45 -0.92
C MET A 80 -12.72 -3.97 -1.13
N LYS A 81 -13.47 -4.70 -0.32
CA LYS A 81 -13.68 -6.16 -0.44
C LYS A 81 -14.63 -6.55 -1.58
N ARG A 82 -15.19 -5.60 -2.30
CA ARG A 82 -16.04 -5.85 -3.49
C ARG A 82 -15.28 -5.48 -4.75
N PRO A 83 -15.50 -6.19 -5.87
CA PRO A 83 -14.99 -5.75 -7.16
C PRO A 83 -15.60 -4.40 -7.54
N ALA A 84 -14.88 -3.61 -8.31
CA ALA A 84 -15.37 -2.36 -8.87
C ALA A 84 -14.87 -2.23 -10.31
N TYR A 85 -15.81 -2.10 -11.24
CA TYR A 85 -15.52 -2.07 -12.68
C TYR A 85 -14.68 -3.30 -13.10
N ASP A 86 -13.50 -3.06 -13.72
CA ASP A 86 -12.59 -4.11 -14.16
C ASP A 86 -11.60 -4.53 -13.07
N SER A 87 -11.62 -3.87 -11.91
CA SER A 87 -10.75 -4.18 -10.79
C SER A 87 -11.36 -5.26 -9.88
N PRO A 88 -10.69 -6.36 -9.59
CA PRO A 88 -11.14 -7.33 -8.60
C PRO A 88 -11.14 -6.71 -7.20
N SER A 89 -11.81 -7.38 -6.25
CA SER A 89 -11.74 -7.02 -4.83
C SER A 89 -10.28 -6.88 -4.35
N LEU A 90 -10.06 -6.00 -3.39
CA LEU A 90 -8.75 -5.95 -2.73
C LEU A 90 -8.51 -7.23 -1.93
N PRO A 91 -7.27 -7.69 -1.81
CA PRO A 91 -6.92 -8.91 -1.12
C PRO A 91 -6.96 -8.69 0.41
N ILE A 92 -8.17 -8.65 0.96
CA ILE A 92 -8.46 -8.53 2.40
C ILE A 92 -9.27 -9.75 2.81
N THR A 93 -8.64 -10.64 3.59
CA THR A 93 -9.24 -11.92 4.02
C THR A 93 -10.01 -11.82 5.34
N TRP A 94 -9.86 -10.69 6.07
CA TRP A 94 -10.49 -10.51 7.37
C TRP A 94 -12.01 -10.58 7.28
N ASP A 95 -12.62 -11.26 8.24
CA ASP A 95 -14.08 -11.25 8.43
C ASP A 95 -14.54 -9.89 8.96
N ARG A 96 -15.82 -9.51 8.67
CA ARG A 96 -16.34 -8.21 9.10
C ARG A 96 -16.19 -7.97 10.61
N MET A 97 -16.36 -9.01 11.42
CA MET A 97 -16.21 -8.91 12.88
C MET A 97 -14.78 -8.60 13.35
N GLU A 98 -13.78 -8.74 12.46
CA GLU A 98 -12.38 -8.45 12.77
C GLU A 98 -12.00 -7.00 12.52
N TYR A 99 -12.83 -6.22 11.77
CA TYR A 99 -12.56 -4.81 11.46
C TYR A 99 -13.75 -3.87 11.67
N VAL A 100 -14.90 -4.36 12.12
CA VAL A 100 -16.05 -3.50 12.46
C VAL A 100 -15.62 -2.44 13.49
N GLU A 101 -16.31 -1.30 13.49
CA GLU A 101 -16.05 -0.20 14.42
C GLU A 101 -15.89 -0.72 15.87
N GLY A 102 -14.85 -0.27 16.55
CA GLY A 102 -14.48 -0.73 17.90
C GLY A 102 -13.64 -2.00 17.94
N THR A 103 -13.38 -2.66 16.80
CA THR A 103 -12.57 -3.90 16.74
C THR A 103 -11.26 -3.63 15.99
N ASN A 104 -10.13 -4.03 16.60
CA ASN A 104 -8.79 -3.87 16.04
C ASN A 104 -8.49 -2.46 15.48
N GLU A 105 -8.97 -1.42 16.18
CA GLU A 105 -8.74 -0.02 15.80
C GLU A 105 -7.25 0.30 15.76
N TYR A 106 -6.51 -0.30 16.67
CA TYR A 106 -5.05 -0.31 16.69
C TYR A 106 -4.53 -1.56 17.41
N ILE A 107 -3.33 -1.99 17.05
CA ILE A 107 -2.60 -3.09 17.70
C ILE A 107 -1.26 -2.53 18.20
N PRO A 108 -0.92 -2.68 19.49
CA PRO A 108 0.33 -2.17 20.04
C PRO A 108 1.55 -2.92 19.50
N VAL A 109 2.63 -2.20 19.27
CA VAL A 109 3.94 -2.78 18.91
C VAL A 109 4.73 -2.95 20.20
N GLN A 110 5.03 -4.21 20.56
CA GLN A 110 5.68 -4.58 21.81
C GLN A 110 6.89 -5.50 21.56
N PRO A 111 8.04 -4.96 21.15
CA PRO A 111 9.22 -5.76 20.77
C PRO A 111 9.81 -6.60 21.92
N ASP A 112 9.48 -6.29 23.16
CA ASP A 112 9.93 -7.07 24.32
C ASP A 112 9.41 -8.50 24.31
N TYR A 113 8.26 -8.76 23.69
CA TYR A 113 7.74 -10.12 23.48
C TYR A 113 8.69 -11.00 22.69
N LYS A 114 9.52 -10.41 21.83
CA LYS A 114 10.49 -11.14 21.01
C LYS A 114 11.37 -12.06 21.84
N LYS A 115 11.88 -11.59 22.97
CA LYS A 115 12.78 -12.39 23.85
C LYS A 115 12.07 -13.63 24.39
N SER A 116 10.80 -13.50 24.80
CA SER A 116 10.00 -14.60 25.32
C SER A 116 9.68 -15.62 24.23
N ILE A 117 9.36 -15.16 23.03
CA ILE A 117 9.07 -16.02 21.87
C ILE A 117 10.34 -16.75 21.41
N ASP A 118 11.47 -16.05 21.29
CA ASP A 118 12.75 -16.67 20.94
C ASP A 118 13.15 -17.78 21.95
N ALA A 119 12.94 -17.51 23.25
CA ALA A 119 13.20 -18.49 24.30
C ALA A 119 12.23 -19.71 24.20
N LEU A 120 10.95 -19.48 23.88
CA LEU A 120 9.96 -20.54 23.68
C LEU A 120 10.35 -21.46 22.52
N TYR A 121 10.74 -20.90 21.37
CA TYR A 121 11.18 -21.67 20.22
C TYR A 121 12.48 -22.46 20.53
N ALA A 122 13.47 -21.83 21.17
CA ALA A 122 14.72 -22.49 21.54
C ALA A 122 14.51 -23.66 22.51
N GLU A 123 13.61 -23.50 23.49
CA GLU A 123 13.28 -24.60 24.41
C GLU A 123 12.54 -25.74 23.69
N ALA A 124 11.59 -25.40 22.80
CA ALA A 124 10.85 -26.41 22.02
C ALA A 124 11.79 -27.19 21.06
N GLU A 125 12.74 -26.51 20.44
CA GLU A 125 13.78 -27.13 19.59
C GLU A 125 14.65 -28.10 20.42
N LYS A 126 15.09 -27.69 21.61
CA LYS A 126 15.85 -28.53 22.53
C LYS A 126 15.06 -29.76 22.96
N GLN A 127 13.77 -29.61 23.26
CA GLN A 127 12.90 -30.74 23.61
C GLN A 127 12.72 -31.69 22.42
N ALA A 128 12.58 -31.17 21.21
CA ALA A 128 12.47 -31.98 20.01
C ALA A 128 13.74 -32.84 19.78
N LEU A 129 14.92 -32.26 19.98
CA LEU A 129 16.19 -32.97 19.89
C LEU A 129 16.34 -34.05 20.97
N ASN A 130 15.72 -33.86 22.13
CA ASN A 130 15.74 -34.81 23.24
C ASN A 130 14.62 -35.90 23.17
N GLY A 131 13.95 -36.02 22.01
CA GLY A 131 12.95 -37.09 21.77
C GLY A 131 11.50 -36.67 21.95
N ASN A 132 11.21 -35.37 22.14
CA ASN A 132 9.85 -34.83 22.19
C ASN A 132 9.59 -33.85 21.01
N PRO A 133 9.42 -34.35 19.75
CA PRO A 133 9.21 -33.50 18.60
C PRO A 133 7.86 -32.74 18.64
N GLU A 134 6.89 -33.21 19.43
CA GLU A 134 5.59 -32.53 19.55
C GLU A 134 5.68 -31.15 20.17
N ALA A 135 6.69 -30.87 21.01
CA ALA A 135 6.90 -29.57 21.61
C ALA A 135 7.08 -28.50 20.53
N LEU A 136 7.96 -28.74 19.56
CA LEU A 136 8.19 -27.82 18.44
C LEU A 136 6.98 -27.68 17.51
N VAL A 137 6.28 -28.81 17.25
CA VAL A 137 5.06 -28.81 16.43
C VAL A 137 3.99 -27.94 17.08
N ASN A 138 3.83 -28.01 18.39
CA ASN A 138 2.81 -27.23 19.11
C ASN A 138 3.12 -25.73 19.08
N VAL A 139 4.36 -25.31 19.29
CA VAL A 139 4.77 -23.90 19.20
C VAL A 139 4.56 -23.37 17.78
N LYS A 140 4.92 -24.15 16.76
CA LYS A 140 4.70 -23.77 15.36
C LYS A 140 3.23 -23.71 14.97
N LYS A 141 2.35 -24.48 15.59
CA LYS A 141 0.89 -24.37 15.40
C LYS A 141 0.34 -23.07 15.99
N GLU A 142 0.94 -22.59 17.07
CA GLU A 142 0.47 -21.41 17.80
C GLU A 142 0.96 -20.11 17.15
N PHE A 143 2.20 -20.07 16.62
CA PHE A 143 2.83 -18.84 16.14
C PHE A 143 3.40 -18.94 14.72
N GLY A 144 3.29 -20.07 14.05
CA GLY A 144 3.82 -20.32 12.71
C GLY A 144 5.26 -20.85 12.69
N GLU A 145 5.78 -21.10 11.51
CA GLU A 145 7.19 -21.52 11.32
C GLU A 145 8.17 -20.41 11.69
N ASN A 146 7.86 -19.18 11.31
CA ASN A 146 8.57 -17.97 11.70
C ASN A 146 7.57 -17.00 12.32
N PRO A 147 7.59 -16.80 13.65
CA PRO A 147 6.62 -15.96 14.36
C PRO A 147 6.67 -14.48 13.98
N TYR A 148 7.73 -14.06 13.28
CA TYR A 148 7.95 -12.66 12.86
C TYR A 148 7.66 -12.44 11.38
N GLU A 149 7.23 -13.47 10.67
CA GLU A 149 6.76 -13.33 9.29
C GLU A 149 5.40 -12.64 9.25
N LEU A 150 5.21 -11.72 8.30
CA LEU A 150 4.03 -10.88 8.19
C LEU A 150 2.71 -11.67 8.24
N GLN A 151 2.61 -12.75 7.46
CA GLN A 151 1.40 -13.59 7.45
C GLN A 151 1.13 -14.23 8.82
N ASN A 152 2.18 -14.67 9.53
CA ASN A 152 2.04 -15.26 10.86
C ASN A 152 1.69 -14.21 11.91
N ILE A 153 2.25 -13.00 11.83
CA ILE A 153 1.87 -11.87 12.70
C ILE A 153 0.38 -11.55 12.52
N LEU A 154 -0.06 -11.38 11.28
CA LEU A 154 -1.47 -11.07 11.00
C LEU A 154 -2.39 -12.18 11.51
N LYS A 155 -2.05 -13.45 11.25
CA LYS A 155 -2.89 -14.60 11.58
C LYS A 155 -2.93 -14.91 13.07
N TYR A 156 -1.81 -15.00 13.74
CA TYR A 156 -1.70 -15.57 15.08
C TYR A 156 -1.68 -14.52 16.19
N TRP A 157 -1.29 -13.27 15.87
CA TRP A 157 -1.21 -12.18 16.82
C TRP A 157 -2.33 -11.18 16.62
N VAL A 158 -2.38 -10.51 15.49
CA VAL A 158 -3.36 -9.44 15.23
C VAL A 158 -4.78 -9.96 15.23
N ARG A 159 -5.03 -11.11 14.60
CA ARG A 159 -6.35 -11.76 14.51
C ARG A 159 -6.58 -12.79 15.61
N SER A 160 -5.76 -12.77 16.66
CA SER A 160 -5.93 -13.66 17.82
C SER A 160 -7.28 -13.44 18.49
N LYS A 161 -7.91 -14.54 18.91
CA LYS A 161 -9.10 -14.50 19.78
C LYS A 161 -8.75 -14.26 21.25
N ASN A 162 -7.49 -14.40 21.60
CA ASN A 162 -6.96 -14.07 22.92
C ASN A 162 -6.45 -12.62 22.88
N ASP A 163 -7.09 -11.73 23.64
CA ASP A 163 -6.75 -10.31 23.66
C ASP A 163 -5.34 -10.05 24.19
N ASP A 164 -4.80 -10.92 25.05
CA ASP A 164 -3.41 -10.81 25.56
C ASP A 164 -2.35 -11.03 24.46
N LEU A 165 -2.74 -11.70 23.36
CA LEU A 165 -1.87 -11.91 22.19
C LEU A 165 -2.06 -10.89 21.07
N LYS A 166 -2.97 -9.92 21.23
CA LYS A 166 -3.19 -8.87 20.23
C LYS A 166 -2.10 -7.80 20.30
N VAL A 167 -0.90 -8.18 19.90
CA VAL A 167 0.29 -7.32 19.85
C VAL A 167 1.08 -7.60 18.57
N ILE A 168 1.92 -6.67 18.16
CA ILE A 168 2.99 -6.92 17.20
C ILE A 168 4.26 -7.25 18.00
N PRO A 169 4.74 -8.50 17.99
CA PRO A 169 5.77 -8.96 18.94
C PRO A 169 7.21 -8.55 18.54
N THR A 170 7.37 -7.70 17.53
CA THR A 170 8.67 -7.30 16.99
C THR A 170 8.58 -5.89 16.38
N ASP A 171 9.68 -5.19 16.35
CA ASP A 171 9.86 -3.94 15.59
C ASP A 171 10.46 -4.14 14.19
N SER A 172 10.69 -5.41 13.79
CA SER A 172 11.18 -5.79 12.47
C SER A 172 10.38 -6.99 11.95
N ILE A 173 9.41 -6.71 11.09
CA ILE A 173 8.58 -7.73 10.43
C ILE A 173 9.36 -8.30 9.26
N VAL A 174 9.33 -9.62 9.09
CA VAL A 174 9.88 -10.33 7.93
C VAL A 174 8.77 -10.61 6.93
N MET A 175 8.98 -10.31 5.67
CA MET A 175 8.06 -10.68 4.59
C MET A 175 8.78 -11.58 3.59
N LYS A 176 8.22 -12.76 3.35
CA LYS A 176 8.75 -13.70 2.37
C LYS A 176 8.54 -13.16 0.96
N VAL A 177 9.50 -13.40 0.08
CA VAL A 177 9.43 -12.99 -1.31
C VAL A 177 9.19 -14.20 -2.21
N ASP A 178 8.06 -14.19 -2.91
CA ASP A 178 7.81 -15.14 -4.00
C ASP A 178 8.57 -14.66 -5.25
N LYS A 179 9.74 -15.25 -5.48
CA LYS A 179 10.64 -14.87 -6.59
C LYS A 179 10.00 -15.05 -7.95
N GLU A 180 9.17 -16.08 -8.11
CA GLU A 180 8.50 -16.35 -9.37
C GLU A 180 7.38 -15.33 -9.64
N ALA A 181 6.61 -14.97 -8.59
CA ALA A 181 5.63 -13.90 -8.68
C ALA A 181 6.29 -12.56 -9.03
N VAL A 182 7.40 -12.23 -8.37
CA VAL A 182 8.18 -11.01 -8.68
C VAL A 182 8.64 -10.99 -10.14
N ARG A 183 9.12 -12.12 -10.69
CA ARG A 183 9.52 -12.20 -12.11
C ARG A 183 8.33 -11.99 -13.06
N ARG A 184 7.16 -12.52 -12.70
CA ARG A 184 5.94 -12.37 -13.52
C ARG A 184 5.28 -11.00 -13.41
N SER A 185 5.52 -10.27 -12.32
CA SER A 185 4.79 -9.03 -12.00
C SER A 185 5.11 -7.82 -12.88
N GLY A 186 6.07 -7.95 -13.82
CA GLY A 186 6.54 -6.82 -14.65
C GLY A 186 7.32 -5.74 -13.87
N MET A 187 7.75 -6.06 -12.66
CA MET A 187 8.59 -5.20 -11.84
C MET A 187 10.01 -5.14 -12.41
N MET A 188 10.62 -3.95 -12.39
CA MET A 188 12.04 -3.83 -12.68
C MET A 188 12.85 -4.57 -11.61
N ILE A 189 13.76 -5.44 -12.04
CA ILE A 189 14.61 -6.22 -11.15
C ILE A 189 16.05 -5.67 -11.27
N PRO A 190 16.56 -4.96 -10.26
CA PRO A 190 17.94 -4.49 -10.28
C PRO A 190 18.91 -5.65 -10.10
N GLY A 191 19.78 -5.87 -11.09
CA GLY A 191 20.69 -7.03 -11.12
C GLY A 191 19.96 -8.36 -11.27
N ASP A 192 20.64 -9.46 -10.95
CA ASP A 192 20.13 -10.83 -11.17
C ASP A 192 19.57 -11.50 -9.92
N SER A 193 19.58 -10.81 -8.76
CA SER A 193 19.26 -11.42 -7.47
C SER A 193 17.99 -10.85 -6.87
N ILE A 194 16.95 -11.68 -6.74
CA ILE A 194 15.76 -11.39 -5.96
C ILE A 194 15.97 -11.93 -4.54
N PRO A 195 15.78 -11.11 -3.48
CA PRO A 195 15.96 -11.57 -2.10
C PRO A 195 14.93 -12.63 -1.71
N ASP A 196 15.26 -13.50 -0.75
CA ASP A 196 14.31 -14.47 -0.19
C ASP A 196 13.32 -13.82 0.76
N TYR A 197 13.75 -12.75 1.43
CA TYR A 197 12.98 -12.00 2.42
C TYR A 197 13.27 -10.51 2.30
N MET A 198 12.25 -9.71 2.66
CA MET A 198 12.40 -8.29 2.94
C MET A 198 12.03 -8.00 4.40
N HIS A 199 12.39 -6.83 4.90
CA HIS A 199 12.14 -6.42 6.27
C HIS A 199 11.37 -5.11 6.32
N ILE A 200 10.28 -5.09 7.10
CA ILE A 200 9.51 -3.89 7.39
C ILE A 200 9.89 -3.41 8.79
N SER A 201 10.47 -2.23 8.89
CA SER A 201 10.91 -1.67 10.16
C SER A 201 9.79 -0.88 10.83
N LEU A 202 9.39 -1.31 12.03
CA LEU A 202 8.45 -0.59 12.88
C LEU A 202 9.16 0.18 14.00
N LYS A 203 10.47 0.37 13.88
CA LYS A 203 11.26 1.05 14.92
C LYS A 203 10.71 2.43 15.23
N GLY A 204 10.40 2.67 16.51
CA GLY A 204 9.80 3.92 16.98
C GLY A 204 8.28 3.99 16.89
N LYS A 205 7.60 3.07 16.21
CA LYS A 205 6.13 2.95 16.24
C LYS A 205 5.67 2.30 17.54
N ARG A 206 4.61 2.85 18.13
CA ARG A 206 4.00 2.33 19.37
C ARG A 206 2.82 1.41 19.08
N ALA A 207 2.15 1.62 17.97
CA ALA A 207 1.01 0.83 17.52
C ALA A 207 0.87 0.91 16.00
N LEU A 208 0.18 -0.06 15.42
CA LEU A 208 -0.36 0.00 14.06
C LEU A 208 -1.85 0.23 14.12
N TYR A 209 -2.34 1.21 13.37
CA TYR A 209 -3.76 1.51 13.23
C TYR A 209 -4.42 0.58 12.20
N LYS A 210 -5.74 0.51 12.21
CA LYS A 210 -6.54 -0.35 11.32
C LYS A 210 -6.17 -0.16 9.84
N SER A 211 -6.02 1.08 9.38
CA SER A 211 -5.60 1.37 8.00
C SER A 211 -4.22 0.78 7.66
N GLU A 212 -3.28 0.83 8.60
CA GLU A 212 -1.93 0.26 8.45
C GLU A 212 -1.98 -1.28 8.47
N LEU A 213 -2.83 -1.86 9.32
CA LEU A 213 -3.05 -3.32 9.35
C LEU A 213 -3.68 -3.82 8.04
N MET A 214 -4.64 -3.08 7.49
CA MET A 214 -5.25 -3.41 6.19
C MET A 214 -4.24 -3.28 5.04
N MET A 215 -3.34 -2.29 5.09
CA MET A 215 -2.25 -2.17 4.12
C MET A 215 -1.33 -3.39 4.20
N LEU A 216 -0.90 -3.79 5.39
CA LEU A 216 -0.05 -4.97 5.60
C LEU A 216 -0.76 -6.26 5.15
N GLU A 217 -2.05 -6.40 5.41
CA GLU A 217 -2.87 -7.52 4.92
C GLU A 217 -2.84 -7.58 3.39
N MET A 218 -3.08 -6.45 2.72
CA MET A 218 -3.05 -6.40 1.26
C MET A 218 -1.67 -6.72 0.68
N LEU A 219 -0.59 -6.29 1.35
CA LEU A 219 0.78 -6.66 0.94
C LEU A 219 1.02 -8.16 1.07
N ALA A 220 0.60 -8.76 2.19
CA ALA A 220 0.76 -10.18 2.44
C ALA A 220 -0.03 -11.05 1.45
N GLU A 221 -1.30 -10.71 1.23
CA GLU A 221 -2.23 -11.48 0.42
C GLU A 221 -2.05 -11.24 -1.09
N ALA A 222 -1.53 -10.08 -1.51
CA ALA A 222 -1.17 -9.83 -2.91
C ALA A 222 -0.01 -10.71 -3.36
N ASN A 223 0.82 -11.17 -2.45
CA ASN A 223 1.93 -12.11 -2.67
C ASN A 223 2.76 -11.79 -3.94
N TRP A 224 3.06 -10.50 -4.16
CA TRP A 224 3.81 -9.99 -5.32
C TRP A 224 3.14 -10.17 -6.70
N GLU A 225 1.98 -10.82 -6.76
CA GLU A 225 1.23 -11.05 -8.01
C GLU A 225 0.53 -9.76 -8.49
N ARG A 226 -0.04 -8.99 -7.56
CA ARG A 226 -0.75 -7.75 -7.85
C ARG A 226 0.15 -6.55 -7.56
N PRO A 227 0.41 -5.66 -8.55
CA PRO A 227 1.27 -4.50 -8.33
C PRO A 227 0.67 -3.53 -7.29
N ILE A 228 1.49 -3.09 -6.35
CA ILE A 228 1.10 -2.15 -5.29
C ILE A 228 1.93 -0.89 -5.41
N TYR A 229 1.25 0.24 -5.33
CA TYR A 229 1.83 1.57 -5.46
C TYR A 229 1.39 2.48 -4.32
N MET A 230 2.24 3.47 -4.02
CA MET A 230 1.96 4.60 -3.17
C MET A 230 2.00 5.87 -4.00
N ALA A 231 1.02 6.76 -3.87
CA ALA A 231 1.08 8.07 -4.54
C ALA A 231 2.24 8.91 -3.97
N VAL A 232 2.93 9.69 -4.81
CA VAL A 232 4.07 10.52 -4.34
C VAL A 232 3.65 11.61 -3.36
N SER A 233 2.36 11.97 -3.34
CA SER A 233 1.74 12.91 -2.39
C SER A 233 1.55 12.33 -0.99
N VAL A 234 1.63 11.00 -0.83
CA VAL A 234 1.53 10.36 0.49
C VAL A 234 2.81 10.59 1.28
N GLY A 235 2.69 11.21 2.45
CA GLY A 235 3.83 11.48 3.32
C GLY A 235 4.54 10.20 3.80
N THR A 236 5.84 10.32 4.00
CA THR A 236 6.71 9.18 4.39
C THR A 236 6.34 8.54 5.72
N GLU A 237 5.65 9.24 6.59
CA GLU A 237 5.09 8.72 7.84
C GLU A 237 4.06 7.60 7.61
N ASN A 238 3.41 7.58 6.44
CA ASN A 238 2.45 6.55 6.03
C ASN A 238 3.10 5.38 5.27
N HIS A 239 4.41 5.42 5.05
CA HIS A 239 5.13 4.36 4.34
C HIS A 239 5.45 3.13 5.21
N LEU A 240 5.02 3.09 6.47
CA LEU A 240 5.21 1.95 7.39
C LEU A 240 6.66 1.43 7.47
N GLY A 241 7.65 2.33 7.43
CA GLY A 241 9.06 1.94 7.45
C GLY A 241 9.54 1.19 6.20
N MET A 242 8.75 1.21 5.11
CA MET A 242 9.08 0.58 3.83
C MET A 242 9.70 1.55 2.82
N GLY A 243 10.11 2.75 3.23
CA GLY A 243 10.62 3.78 2.32
C GLY A 243 11.77 3.34 1.42
N ASN A 244 12.62 2.42 1.90
CA ASN A 244 13.70 1.81 1.12
C ASN A 244 13.25 0.64 0.23
N HIS A 245 11.96 0.36 0.14
CA HIS A 245 11.37 -0.65 -0.73
C HIS A 245 10.46 -0.04 -1.80
N PHE A 246 10.63 1.24 -2.06
CA PHE A 246 9.89 1.95 -3.10
C PHE A 246 10.80 2.41 -4.24
N VAL A 247 10.36 2.11 -5.47
CA VAL A 247 10.96 2.62 -6.71
C VAL A 247 9.97 3.56 -7.35
N GLN A 248 10.39 4.79 -7.65
CA GLN A 248 9.53 5.77 -8.28
C GLN A 248 9.30 5.42 -9.77
N GLU A 249 8.03 5.39 -10.15
CA GLU A 249 7.56 5.19 -11.52
C GLU A 249 6.54 6.30 -11.86
N GLY A 250 6.98 7.40 -12.47
CA GLY A 250 6.12 8.56 -12.71
C GLY A 250 5.72 9.28 -11.41
N LEU A 251 4.42 9.46 -11.18
CA LEU A 251 3.87 10.08 -9.96
C LEU A 251 3.57 9.06 -8.85
N THR A 252 4.15 7.86 -8.93
CA THR A 252 3.90 6.79 -7.96
C THR A 252 5.19 6.13 -7.52
N TYR A 253 5.17 5.57 -6.32
CA TYR A 253 6.20 4.68 -5.81
C TYR A 253 5.70 3.23 -5.90
N ARG A 254 6.35 2.41 -6.68
CA ARG A 254 6.08 0.98 -6.73
C ARG A 254 6.72 0.28 -5.54
N PHE A 255 5.93 -0.52 -4.83
CA PHE A 255 6.43 -1.42 -3.79
C PHE A 255 7.23 -2.57 -4.39
N THR A 256 8.45 -2.79 -3.89
CA THR A 256 9.39 -3.80 -4.39
C THR A 256 10.05 -4.58 -3.25
N PRO A 257 10.51 -5.82 -3.48
CA PRO A 257 11.26 -6.57 -2.46
C PRO A 257 12.70 -6.10 -2.31
N PHE A 258 13.18 -5.23 -3.19
CA PHE A 258 14.55 -4.76 -3.23
C PHE A 258 14.77 -3.63 -2.22
N ASP A 259 15.91 -3.66 -1.54
CA ASP A 259 16.39 -2.54 -0.74
C ASP A 259 17.04 -1.50 -1.67
N THR A 260 16.36 -0.40 -1.91
CA THR A 260 16.79 0.65 -2.85
C THR A 260 18.05 1.38 -2.40
N GLU A 261 18.37 1.36 -1.10
CA GLU A 261 19.64 1.88 -0.59
C GLU A 261 20.81 0.96 -0.98
N LYS A 262 20.60 -0.35 -0.99
CA LYS A 262 21.63 -1.33 -1.40
C LYS A 262 21.78 -1.42 -2.91
N THR A 263 20.69 -1.39 -3.64
CA THR A 263 20.71 -1.46 -5.12
C THR A 263 21.11 -0.15 -5.77
N GLY A 264 20.92 0.98 -5.07
CA GLY A 264 21.08 2.33 -5.64
C GLY A 264 19.97 2.74 -6.60
N VAL A 265 18.94 1.89 -6.81
CA VAL A 265 17.86 2.13 -7.76
C VAL A 265 16.63 2.64 -7.03
N LYS A 266 16.44 3.95 -7.01
CA LYS A 266 15.28 4.64 -6.40
C LYS A 266 14.26 5.11 -7.44
N LEU A 267 14.61 5.05 -8.72
CA LEU A 267 13.84 5.55 -9.84
C LEU A 267 13.96 4.58 -11.03
N ASP A 268 12.83 4.23 -11.63
CA ASP A 268 12.79 3.61 -12.94
C ASP A 268 12.87 4.71 -14.01
N SER A 269 14.08 4.96 -14.50
CA SER A 269 14.35 6.07 -15.43
C SER A 269 13.69 5.89 -16.79
N GLU A 270 13.51 4.66 -17.25
CA GLU A 270 12.85 4.36 -18.53
C GLU A 270 11.36 4.67 -18.45
N LYS A 271 10.67 4.16 -17.41
CA LYS A 271 9.27 4.48 -17.18
C LYS A 271 9.05 5.96 -16.87
N MET A 272 9.94 6.57 -16.10
CA MET A 272 9.85 8.01 -15.83
C MET A 272 9.95 8.83 -17.10
N TYR A 273 10.92 8.52 -17.96
CA TYR A 273 11.08 9.19 -19.25
C TYR A 273 9.85 9.02 -20.16
N ASP A 274 9.37 7.78 -20.29
CA ASP A 274 8.18 7.49 -21.09
C ASP A 274 6.92 8.21 -20.57
N ASN A 275 6.72 8.21 -19.27
CA ASN A 275 5.62 8.92 -18.63
C ASN A 275 5.69 10.44 -18.91
N LEU A 276 6.83 11.06 -18.64
CA LEU A 276 6.98 12.52 -18.79
C LEU A 276 6.91 12.98 -20.23
N MET A 277 7.51 12.23 -21.16
CA MET A 277 7.67 12.67 -22.55
C MET A 277 6.55 12.21 -23.47
N ASN A 278 5.90 11.09 -23.16
CA ASN A 278 4.96 10.46 -24.10
C ASN A 278 3.53 10.34 -23.58
N LYS A 279 3.34 10.22 -22.24
CA LYS A 279 2.04 9.87 -21.66
C LYS A 279 1.37 11.02 -20.91
N PHE A 280 2.13 11.78 -20.13
CA PHE A 280 1.57 12.79 -19.24
C PHE A 280 0.93 13.95 -19.98
N LYS A 281 -0.15 14.45 -19.41
CA LYS A 281 -0.90 15.61 -19.86
C LYS A 281 -0.69 16.75 -18.86
N PHE A 282 -0.70 17.96 -19.37
CA PHE A 282 -0.34 19.15 -18.59
C PHE A 282 -1.46 20.19 -18.59
N GLY A 283 -2.74 19.76 -18.61
CA GLY A 283 -3.91 20.62 -18.52
C GLY A 283 -4.05 21.66 -19.65
N GLY A 284 -3.29 21.46 -20.73
CA GLY A 284 -3.23 22.44 -21.83
C GLY A 284 -2.51 23.74 -21.47
N ILE A 285 -1.59 23.71 -20.49
CA ILE A 285 -0.81 24.86 -20.00
C ILE A 285 -0.04 25.59 -21.11
N ASP A 286 0.19 24.91 -22.23
CA ASP A 286 0.81 25.43 -23.44
C ASP A 286 -0.14 26.23 -24.35
N LYS A 287 -1.45 26.24 -24.05
CA LYS A 287 -2.45 26.90 -24.85
C LYS A 287 -2.75 28.30 -24.32
N GLU A 288 -2.89 29.26 -25.23
CA GLU A 288 -3.25 30.64 -24.92
C GLU A 288 -4.67 30.70 -24.32
N GLY A 289 -4.85 31.46 -23.24
CA GLY A 289 -6.15 31.68 -22.59
C GLY A 289 -6.60 30.63 -21.58
N ILE A 290 -5.76 29.65 -21.24
CA ILE A 290 -6.07 28.70 -20.18
C ILE A 290 -5.81 29.32 -18.81
N TYR A 291 -6.81 29.25 -17.94
CA TYR A 291 -6.70 29.64 -16.55
C TYR A 291 -5.85 28.60 -15.79
N ILE A 292 -4.76 29.05 -15.19
CA ILE A 292 -3.91 28.23 -14.32
C ILE A 292 -4.17 28.65 -12.88
N ASP A 293 -4.76 27.77 -12.10
CA ASP A 293 -4.94 27.95 -10.66
C ASP A 293 -3.60 27.81 -9.95
N GLU A 294 -3.20 28.80 -9.13
CA GLU A 294 -1.94 28.77 -8.38
C GLU A 294 -1.83 27.55 -7.45
N ASN A 295 -2.96 27.10 -6.86
CA ASN A 295 -2.97 25.94 -5.99
C ASN A 295 -2.74 24.63 -6.77
N ALA A 296 -3.30 24.55 -7.99
CA ALA A 296 -3.08 23.42 -8.88
C ALA A 296 -1.64 23.35 -9.43
N MET A 297 -0.94 24.49 -9.48
CA MET A 297 0.49 24.55 -9.86
C MET A 297 1.44 24.08 -8.76
N ARG A 298 0.95 24.00 -7.52
CA ARG A 298 1.75 23.56 -6.35
C ARG A 298 1.59 22.07 -6.02
N MET A 299 0.67 21.41 -6.69
CA MET A 299 0.46 19.96 -6.63
C MET A 299 1.34 19.24 -7.67
#